data_3fdc8253468596eac2fcd380c20b9a8a
#
_entry.id   3fdc8253468596eac2fcd380c20b9a8a
#
_cell.length_a   1.000
_cell.length_b   1.000
_cell.length_c   1.000
_cell.angle_alpha   90.00
_cell.angle_beta   90.00
_cell.angle_gamma   90.00
#
_symmetry.space_group_name_H-M   'P 1'
#
loop_
_entity.id
_entity.type
_entity.pdbx_description
1 polymer ?
#
loop_
_entity_poly.entity_id
_entity_poly.type
_entity_poly.pdbx_seq_one_letter_code
_entity_poly.pdbx_strand_id
1 'polypeptide(L)'
;SILDELLIAEAEAEMEIFEKGSDEAKSNMPLSNCTSNVIENATIEGNGENYIVTIILKEQVNPTKADTDGLNVIATDIMYVSDIEDVVANEEVLDCVFENFDNTELKYKEYTIKAEITKDGKFVNITHTCEMDMHLESEANVGNTVGTGIITFDTEYTNFVY
;
A
#
# COMPACT_ATOMS: atom_id res chain seq x y z
N SER A 1 -1.24 -22.20 11.03
CA SER A 1 -0.25 -22.66 10.03
C SER A 1 0.92 -21.69 9.98
N ILE A 2 2.03 -22.06 9.35
CA ILE A 2 3.19 -21.15 9.16
C ILE A 2 2.76 -19.90 8.37
N LEU A 3 1.81 -20.06 7.44
CA LEU A 3 1.22 -18.94 6.70
C LEU A 3 0.38 -18.02 7.61
N ASP A 4 -0.30 -18.57 8.61
CA ASP A 4 -1.06 -17.76 9.56
C ASP A 4 -0.12 -16.91 10.44
N GLU A 5 1.06 -17.41 10.79
CA GLU A 5 2.06 -16.64 11.56
C GLU A 5 2.76 -15.56 10.71
N LEU A 6 2.95 -15.80 9.42
CA LEU A 6 3.48 -14.82 8.47
C LEU A 6 2.47 -13.69 8.16
N LEU A 7 1.17 -14.00 8.18
CA LEU A 7 0.11 -13.09 7.77
C LEU A 7 -0.55 -12.36 8.96
N ILE A 8 -0.35 -12.83 10.20
CA ILE A 8 -0.89 -12.22 11.43
C ILE A 8 0.26 -11.53 12.20
N ALA A 9 1.14 -10.83 11.53
CA ALA A 9 1.87 -9.78 12.23
C ALA A 9 0.85 -8.63 12.42
N GLU A 10 0.27 -8.52 13.63
CA GLU A 10 -0.32 -7.26 14.07
C GLU A 10 0.82 -6.24 14.02
N ALA A 11 0.90 -5.47 12.95
CA ALA A 11 1.80 -4.35 12.87
C ALA A 11 1.35 -3.37 13.96
N GLU A 12 2.10 -3.28 15.05
CA GLU A 12 1.94 -2.18 15.99
C GLU A 12 2.15 -0.90 15.17
N ALA A 13 1.24 0.07 15.32
CA ALA A 13 1.36 1.35 14.62
C ALA A 13 2.68 2.01 15.03
N GLU A 14 3.63 2.02 14.13
CA GLU A 14 4.91 2.70 14.31
C GLU A 14 4.75 4.16 13.91
N MET A 15 5.19 5.06 14.80
CA MET A 15 5.22 6.49 14.51
C MET A 15 6.63 6.88 14.07
N GLU A 16 6.77 7.30 12.83
CA GLU A 16 8.00 7.84 12.29
C GLU A 16 7.95 9.37 12.21
N ILE A 17 9.08 10.01 12.47
CA ILE A 17 9.21 11.48 12.37
C ILE A 17 10.27 11.79 11.32
N PHE A 18 9.85 12.46 10.24
CA PHE A 18 10.72 12.85 9.16
C PHE A 18 11.16 14.32 9.29
N GLU A 19 12.45 14.57 9.16
CA GLU A 19 12.98 15.92 9.14
C GLU A 19 12.63 16.60 7.80
N LYS A 20 12.15 17.86 7.87
CA LYS A 20 11.76 18.63 6.68
C LYS A 20 12.87 18.66 5.62
N GLY A 21 12.55 18.17 4.43
CA GLY A 21 13.45 18.16 3.28
C GLY A 21 14.50 17.06 3.29
N SER A 22 14.47 16.13 4.27
CA SER A 22 15.31 14.93 4.24
C SER A 22 14.97 14.04 3.04
N ASP A 23 15.89 13.16 2.68
CA ASP A 23 15.64 12.19 1.60
C ASP A 23 14.62 11.13 2.03
N GLU A 24 14.56 10.81 3.32
CA GLU A 24 13.54 9.95 3.92
C GLU A 24 12.13 10.55 3.78
N ALA A 25 11.97 11.85 4.13
CA ALA A 25 10.68 12.54 3.94
C ALA A 25 10.24 12.55 2.46
N LYS A 26 11.18 12.73 1.53
CA LYS A 26 10.89 12.70 0.08
C LYS A 26 10.53 11.30 -0.41
N SER A 27 11.13 10.25 0.15
CA SER A 27 10.82 8.86 -0.20
C SER A 27 9.45 8.44 0.30
N ASN A 28 9.09 8.87 1.52
CA ASN A 28 7.82 8.52 2.15
C ASN A 28 6.63 9.39 1.70
N MET A 29 6.89 10.49 1.02
CA MET A 29 5.87 11.33 0.39
C MET A 29 6.28 11.64 -1.06
N PRO A 30 6.29 10.65 -1.96
CA PRO A 30 6.69 10.86 -3.34
C PRO A 30 5.79 11.89 -4.02
N LEU A 31 6.37 12.70 -4.87
CA LEU A 31 5.60 13.58 -5.75
C LEU A 31 4.77 12.68 -6.67
N SER A 32 3.46 12.68 -6.46
CA SER A 32 2.56 11.87 -7.26
C SER A 32 2.58 12.31 -8.72
N ASN A 33 2.94 11.37 -9.59
CA ASN A 33 2.75 11.48 -11.04
C ASN A 33 1.49 10.75 -11.50
N CYS A 34 0.54 10.51 -10.58
CA CYS A 34 -0.69 9.80 -10.87
C CYS A 34 -1.46 10.47 -11.98
N THR A 35 -1.82 9.72 -12.99
CA THR A 35 -2.65 10.21 -14.08
C THR A 35 -4.14 9.98 -13.79
N SER A 36 -5.01 10.72 -14.50
CA SER A 36 -6.46 10.51 -14.39
C SER A 36 -6.91 9.10 -14.80
N ASN A 37 -6.06 8.32 -15.46
CA ASN A 37 -6.40 6.97 -15.90
C ASN A 37 -6.59 6.00 -14.74
N VAL A 38 -5.87 6.20 -13.63
CA VAL A 38 -5.94 5.34 -12.45
C VAL A 38 -6.86 5.89 -11.37
N ILE A 39 -7.42 7.09 -11.56
CA ILE A 39 -8.39 7.69 -10.64
C ILE A 39 -9.79 7.20 -10.99
N GLU A 40 -10.49 6.63 -10.00
CA GLU A 40 -11.89 6.27 -10.09
C GLU A 40 -12.77 7.49 -9.77
N ASN A 41 -12.44 8.18 -8.68
CA ASN A 41 -13.20 9.34 -8.24
C ASN A 41 -12.29 10.35 -7.54
N ALA A 42 -12.66 11.63 -7.64
CA ALA A 42 -12.02 12.70 -6.87
C ALA A 42 -13.06 13.74 -6.49
N THR A 43 -13.08 14.11 -5.21
CA THR A 43 -13.99 15.13 -4.67
C THR A 43 -13.24 16.16 -3.85
N ILE A 44 -13.81 17.36 -3.74
CA ILE A 44 -13.37 18.40 -2.84
C ILE A 44 -14.59 18.98 -2.14
N GLU A 45 -14.53 19.03 -0.83
CA GLU A 45 -15.59 19.56 0.03
C GLU A 45 -15.03 20.61 1.00
N GLY A 46 -15.77 21.67 1.23
CA GLY A 46 -15.41 22.69 2.23
C GLY A 46 -16.09 22.38 3.56
N ASN A 47 -15.34 22.38 4.67
CA ASN A 47 -15.90 22.27 6.02
C ASN A 47 -16.05 23.64 6.75
N GLY A 48 -15.93 24.74 6.00
CA GLY A 48 -16.00 26.12 6.50
C GLY A 48 -14.63 26.76 6.76
N GLU A 49 -13.68 26.04 7.32
CA GLU A 49 -12.31 26.51 7.58
C GLU A 49 -11.31 25.95 6.59
N ASN A 50 -11.45 24.66 6.24
CA ASN A 50 -10.53 23.89 5.39
C ASN A 50 -11.28 23.28 4.21
N TYR A 51 -10.53 22.65 3.33
CA TYR A 51 -11.02 21.78 2.26
C TYR A 51 -10.66 20.34 2.59
N ILE A 52 -11.59 19.44 2.33
CA ILE A 52 -11.34 17.98 2.34
C ILE A 52 -11.27 17.53 0.89
N VAL A 53 -10.12 17.04 0.48
CA VAL A 53 -9.90 16.43 -0.83
C VAL A 53 -9.90 14.92 -0.62
N THR A 54 -10.70 14.21 -1.41
CA THR A 54 -10.73 12.75 -1.41
C THR A 54 -10.46 12.26 -2.82
N ILE A 55 -9.49 11.37 -2.97
CA ILE A 55 -9.15 10.71 -4.23
C ILE A 55 -9.29 9.21 -4.01
N ILE A 56 -10.03 8.54 -4.88
CA ILE A 56 -10.20 7.09 -4.88
C ILE A 56 -9.58 6.57 -6.17
N LEU A 57 -8.68 5.59 -6.02
CA LEU A 57 -8.06 4.94 -7.17
C LEU A 57 -8.89 3.75 -7.61
N LYS A 58 -8.80 3.42 -8.90
CA LYS A 58 -9.33 2.19 -9.45
C LYS A 58 -8.65 0.99 -8.82
N GLU A 59 -9.37 -0.12 -8.79
CA GLU A 59 -8.81 -1.42 -8.42
C GLU A 59 -7.54 -1.71 -9.23
N GLN A 60 -6.51 -2.22 -8.56
CA GLN A 60 -5.26 -2.63 -9.18
C GLN A 60 -4.90 -4.04 -8.71
N VAL A 61 -4.49 -4.87 -9.67
CA VAL A 61 -4.12 -6.27 -9.43
C VAL A 61 -2.64 -6.43 -9.75
N ASN A 62 -1.91 -7.02 -8.82
CA ASN A 62 -0.48 -7.30 -8.93
C ASN A 62 0.33 -6.07 -9.42
N PRO A 63 0.23 -4.90 -8.74
CA PRO A 63 1.10 -3.78 -9.09
C PRO A 63 2.57 -4.20 -8.99
N THR A 64 3.43 -3.57 -9.78
CA THR A 64 4.87 -3.88 -9.80
C THR A 64 5.71 -2.66 -9.46
N LYS A 65 6.93 -2.88 -8.96
CA LYS A 65 7.90 -1.80 -8.69
C LYS A 65 8.30 -1.02 -9.96
N ALA A 66 8.01 -1.57 -11.14
CA ALA A 66 8.30 -0.95 -12.43
C ALA A 66 7.16 -0.08 -12.97
N ASP A 67 5.98 -0.13 -12.36
CA ASP A 67 4.84 0.66 -12.80
C ASP A 67 5.13 2.16 -12.61
N THR A 68 4.81 2.94 -13.64
CA THR A 68 5.05 4.39 -13.67
C THR A 68 3.81 5.22 -13.35
N ASP A 69 2.71 4.56 -12.98
CA ASP A 69 1.42 5.16 -12.61
C ASP A 69 0.71 4.27 -11.58
N GLY A 70 -0.29 4.79 -10.90
CA GLY A 70 -1.07 4.04 -9.92
C GLY A 70 -0.42 3.91 -8.55
N LEU A 71 -0.63 2.79 -7.89
CA LEU A 71 -0.19 2.57 -6.50
C LEU A 71 1.30 2.71 -6.32
N ASN A 72 2.11 2.19 -7.25
CA ASN A 72 3.57 2.25 -7.15
C ASN A 72 4.16 3.68 -7.06
N VAL A 73 3.42 4.69 -7.52
CA VAL A 73 3.87 6.10 -7.50
C VAL A 73 3.17 6.96 -6.46
N ILE A 74 2.20 6.41 -5.73
CA ILE A 74 1.38 7.14 -4.77
C ILE A 74 1.54 6.61 -3.36
N ALA A 75 1.58 5.28 -3.23
CA ALA A 75 1.60 4.60 -1.94
C ALA A 75 3.02 4.22 -1.54
N THR A 76 3.29 4.30 -0.24
CA THR A 76 4.58 3.89 0.34
C THR A 76 4.53 2.47 0.89
N ASP A 77 3.34 1.99 1.27
CA ASP A 77 3.15 0.75 2.00
C ASP A 77 2.35 -0.28 1.19
N ILE A 78 2.77 -0.53 -0.05
CA ILE A 78 2.17 -1.58 -0.86
C ILE A 78 3.07 -2.81 -0.92
N MET A 79 2.43 -3.96 -0.88
CA MET A 79 3.07 -5.27 -1.06
C MET A 79 3.08 -5.64 -2.54
N TYR A 80 4.17 -6.19 -3.02
CA TYR A 80 4.30 -6.74 -4.35
C TYR A 80 4.41 -8.27 -4.27
N VAL A 81 4.02 -8.97 -5.32
CA VAL A 81 4.25 -10.43 -5.39
C VAL A 81 5.73 -10.75 -5.22
N SER A 82 6.63 -9.92 -5.80
CA SER A 82 8.07 -10.07 -5.64
C SER A 82 8.54 -9.96 -4.18
N ASP A 83 7.86 -9.22 -3.32
CA ASP A 83 8.25 -9.14 -1.90
C ASP A 83 7.95 -10.45 -1.18
N ILE A 84 6.87 -11.14 -1.56
CA ILE A 84 6.52 -12.46 -1.04
C ILE A 84 7.56 -13.48 -1.50
N GLU A 85 7.94 -13.44 -2.78
CA GLU A 85 8.97 -14.30 -3.36
C GLU A 85 10.32 -14.10 -2.65
N ASP A 86 10.71 -12.84 -2.41
CA ASP A 86 11.94 -12.47 -1.70
C ASP A 86 11.94 -13.00 -0.25
N VAL A 87 10.82 -12.87 0.48
CA VAL A 87 10.69 -13.40 1.85
C VAL A 87 10.83 -14.92 1.85
N VAL A 88 10.15 -15.60 0.94
CA VAL A 88 10.21 -17.06 0.83
C VAL A 88 11.62 -17.53 0.47
N ALA A 89 12.28 -16.89 -0.49
CA ALA A 89 13.63 -17.26 -0.93
C ALA A 89 14.71 -17.06 0.16
N ASN A 90 14.47 -16.15 1.12
CA ASN A 90 15.39 -15.91 2.22
C ASN A 90 15.20 -16.83 3.42
N GLU A 91 14.12 -17.59 3.46
CA GLU A 91 13.80 -18.52 4.55
C GLU A 91 14.03 -19.97 4.09
N GLU A 92 15.13 -20.60 4.52
CA GLU A 92 15.53 -21.97 4.10
C GLU A 92 14.39 -23.01 4.19
N VAL A 93 13.48 -22.86 5.17
CA VAL A 93 12.35 -23.78 5.34
C VAL A 93 11.27 -23.53 4.32
N LEU A 94 11.03 -22.25 3.96
CA LEU A 94 9.98 -21.86 3.01
C LEU A 94 10.41 -22.13 1.57
N ASP A 95 11.68 -21.87 1.23
CA ASP A 95 12.26 -22.15 -0.09
C ASP A 95 12.17 -23.66 -0.46
N CYS A 96 12.25 -24.53 0.54
CA CYS A 96 12.05 -25.97 0.34
C CYS A 96 10.58 -26.39 0.08
N VAL A 97 9.62 -25.52 0.40
CA VAL A 97 8.17 -25.83 0.37
C VAL A 97 7.48 -25.16 -0.81
N PHE A 98 7.90 -23.96 -1.17
CA PHE A 98 7.26 -23.14 -2.20
C PHE A 98 8.18 -22.96 -3.40
N GLU A 99 7.75 -23.37 -4.59
CA GLU A 99 8.57 -23.34 -5.81
C GLU A 99 8.22 -22.19 -6.76
N ASN A 100 6.94 -21.78 -6.83
CA ASN A 100 6.52 -20.64 -7.63
C ASN A 100 5.24 -20.00 -7.09
N PHE A 101 4.97 -18.75 -7.48
CA PHE A 101 3.83 -17.95 -7.09
C PHE A 101 3.05 -17.43 -8.31
N ASP A 102 3.13 -18.09 -9.46
CA ASP A 102 2.57 -17.64 -10.74
C ASP A 102 1.05 -17.31 -10.69
N ASN A 103 0.32 -17.98 -9.80
CA ASN A 103 -1.11 -17.78 -9.61
C ASN A 103 -1.44 -16.88 -8.39
N THR A 104 -0.46 -16.19 -7.84
CA THR A 104 -0.68 -15.26 -6.73
C THR A 104 -1.36 -13.98 -7.21
N GLU A 105 -2.42 -13.57 -6.53
CA GLU A 105 -3.13 -12.34 -6.81
C GLU A 105 -3.18 -11.46 -5.56
N LEU A 106 -2.67 -10.24 -5.68
CA LEU A 106 -2.81 -9.15 -4.73
C LEU A 106 -3.71 -8.09 -5.35
N LYS A 107 -4.96 -8.02 -4.89
CA LYS A 107 -5.98 -7.14 -5.42
C LYS A 107 -6.26 -5.98 -4.48
N TYR A 108 -5.78 -4.80 -4.82
CA TYR A 108 -6.00 -3.56 -4.10
C TYR A 108 -7.33 -2.94 -4.51
N LYS A 109 -8.24 -2.81 -3.54
CA LYS A 109 -9.57 -2.24 -3.72
C LYS A 109 -9.63 -0.85 -3.10
N GLU A 110 -10.25 0.08 -3.81
CA GLU A 110 -10.64 1.38 -3.27
C GLU A 110 -9.53 2.12 -2.49
N TYR A 111 -8.29 2.10 -3.01
CA TYR A 111 -7.24 2.88 -2.37
C TYR A 111 -7.66 4.34 -2.29
N THR A 112 -7.88 4.82 -1.08
CA THR A 112 -8.43 6.15 -0.80
C THR A 112 -7.36 7.03 -0.17
N ILE A 113 -7.14 8.19 -0.77
CA ILE A 113 -6.32 9.27 -0.23
C ILE A 113 -7.27 10.37 0.20
N LYS A 114 -7.21 10.78 1.47
CA LYS A 114 -7.98 11.89 1.99
C LYS A 114 -7.06 12.91 2.61
N ALA A 115 -7.12 14.14 2.13
CA ALA A 115 -6.29 15.24 2.63
C ALA A 115 -7.17 16.38 3.16
N GLU A 116 -6.85 16.86 4.34
CA GLU A 116 -7.39 18.13 4.85
C GLU A 116 -6.38 19.24 4.56
N ILE A 117 -6.85 20.30 3.87
CA ILE A 117 -6.01 21.39 3.38
C ILE A 117 -6.61 22.72 3.83
N THR A 118 -5.82 23.59 4.44
CA THR A 118 -6.24 24.94 4.81
C THR A 118 -6.51 25.81 3.58
N LYS A 119 -7.20 26.93 3.75
CA LYS A 119 -7.51 27.87 2.66
C LYS A 119 -6.27 28.50 2.01
N ASP A 120 -5.13 28.51 2.70
CA ASP A 120 -3.86 28.98 2.19
C ASP A 120 -2.98 27.83 1.61
N GLY A 121 -3.57 26.63 1.45
CA GLY A 121 -2.95 25.52 0.72
C GLY A 121 -2.00 24.66 1.54
N LYS A 122 -2.09 24.70 2.88
CA LYS A 122 -1.26 23.86 3.76
C LYS A 122 -2.00 22.60 4.17
N PHE A 123 -1.31 21.46 4.15
CA PHE A 123 -1.86 20.22 4.67
C PHE A 123 -2.04 20.28 6.21
N VAL A 124 -3.16 19.80 6.68
CA VAL A 124 -3.44 19.57 8.10
C VAL A 124 -3.17 18.10 8.44
N ASN A 125 -3.77 17.21 7.65
CA ASN A 125 -3.49 15.78 7.66
C ASN A 125 -3.65 15.18 6.26
N ILE A 126 -3.09 14.01 6.07
CA ILE A 126 -3.32 13.16 4.90
C ILE A 126 -3.48 11.74 5.44
N THR A 127 -4.51 11.03 5.00
CA THR A 127 -4.72 9.61 5.31
C THR A 127 -4.76 8.81 4.02
N HIS A 128 -4.12 7.67 4.04
CA HIS A 128 -4.19 6.66 3.00
C HIS A 128 -4.83 5.42 3.59
N THR A 129 -5.90 4.92 3.00
CA THR A 129 -6.57 3.70 3.41
C THR A 129 -6.80 2.78 2.22
N CYS A 130 -6.62 1.50 2.41
CA CYS A 130 -6.84 0.50 1.38
C CYS A 130 -7.21 -0.85 1.98
N GLU A 131 -8.03 -1.61 1.27
CA GLU A 131 -8.24 -3.03 1.50
C GLU A 131 -7.62 -3.81 0.34
N MET A 132 -6.83 -4.82 0.67
CA MET A 132 -6.25 -5.74 -0.30
C MET A 132 -6.78 -7.15 -0.08
N ASP A 133 -7.40 -7.73 -1.09
CA ASP A 133 -7.63 -9.18 -1.13
C ASP A 133 -6.34 -9.86 -1.58
N MET A 134 -5.95 -10.86 -0.85
CA MET A 134 -4.80 -11.68 -1.16
C MET A 134 -5.21 -13.10 -1.47
N HIS A 135 -4.76 -13.61 -2.60
CA HIS A 135 -4.81 -15.02 -2.96
C HIS A 135 -3.39 -15.49 -3.26
N LEU A 136 -2.85 -16.31 -2.37
CA LEU A 136 -1.54 -16.94 -2.56
C LEU A 136 -1.76 -18.37 -3.07
N GLU A 137 -1.18 -18.68 -4.21
CA GLU A 137 -1.12 -20.05 -4.71
C GLU A 137 0.32 -20.38 -5.05
N SER A 138 0.83 -21.43 -4.43
CA SER A 138 2.18 -21.92 -4.68
C SER A 138 2.14 -23.40 -5.01
N GLU A 139 2.89 -23.77 -6.03
CA GLU A 139 3.25 -25.15 -6.26
C GLU A 139 4.33 -25.56 -5.25
N ALA A 140 4.11 -26.67 -4.59
CA ALA A 140 5.07 -27.21 -3.64
C ALA A 140 5.36 -28.67 -3.96
N ASN A 141 6.56 -29.11 -3.59
CA ASN A 141 6.97 -30.52 -3.72
C ASN A 141 6.04 -31.52 -2.99
N VAL A 142 5.21 -31.03 -2.09
CA VAL A 142 4.24 -31.82 -1.29
C VAL A 142 2.78 -31.60 -1.69
N GLY A 143 2.51 -30.87 -2.78
CA GLY A 143 1.17 -30.51 -3.29
C GLY A 143 0.93 -29.00 -3.28
N ASN A 144 -0.07 -28.56 -4.05
CA ASN A 144 -0.40 -27.14 -4.15
C ASN A 144 -0.93 -26.61 -2.81
N THR A 145 -0.43 -25.45 -2.42
CA THR A 145 -0.89 -24.74 -1.23
C THR A 145 -1.62 -23.48 -1.66
N VAL A 146 -2.82 -23.25 -1.12
CA VAL A 146 -3.62 -22.07 -1.37
C VAL A 146 -3.88 -21.35 -0.03
N GLY A 147 -3.56 -20.07 0.01
CA GLY A 147 -3.88 -19.17 1.12
C GLY A 147 -4.69 -17.98 0.62
N THR A 148 -5.66 -17.56 1.41
CA THR A 148 -6.44 -16.33 1.12
C THR A 148 -6.50 -15.47 2.36
N GLY A 149 -6.47 -14.15 2.18
CA GLY A 149 -6.55 -13.20 3.27
C GLY A 149 -7.08 -11.85 2.81
N ILE A 150 -7.43 -11.02 3.78
CA ILE A 150 -7.76 -9.61 3.58
C ILE A 150 -6.80 -8.82 4.47
N ILE A 151 -6.12 -7.86 3.89
CA ILE A 151 -5.21 -6.96 4.61
C ILE A 151 -5.74 -5.54 4.46
N THR A 152 -5.82 -4.81 5.57
CA THR A 152 -6.18 -3.40 5.57
C THR A 152 -4.95 -2.57 5.88
N PHE A 153 -4.71 -1.58 5.04
CA PHE A 153 -3.64 -0.59 5.22
C PHE A 153 -4.27 0.73 5.67
N ASP A 154 -3.68 1.35 6.68
CA ASP A 154 -4.10 2.68 7.18
C ASP A 154 -2.85 3.46 7.59
N THR A 155 -2.57 4.54 6.87
CA THR A 155 -1.39 5.40 7.11
C THR A 155 -1.86 6.84 7.26
N GLU A 156 -1.42 7.52 8.32
CA GLU A 156 -1.75 8.91 8.59
C GLU A 156 -0.50 9.79 8.68
N TYR A 157 -0.50 10.88 7.95
CA TYR A 157 0.54 11.92 8.00
C TYR A 157 -0.02 13.17 8.68
N THR A 158 0.65 13.62 9.73
CA THR A 158 0.26 14.78 10.54
C THR A 158 1.46 15.67 10.86
N ASN A 159 1.20 16.78 11.55
CA ASN A 159 2.25 17.68 12.08
C ASN A 159 3.20 18.26 11.00
N PHE A 160 2.65 18.63 9.85
CA PHE A 160 3.42 19.25 8.76
C PHE A 160 4.09 20.54 9.22
N VAL A 161 5.39 20.71 8.91
CA VAL A 161 6.19 21.91 9.21
C VAL A 161 6.43 22.70 7.92
N TYR A 162 5.97 23.95 7.89
CA TYR A 162 6.03 24.85 6.72
C TYR A 162 7.11 25.94 6.86
#